data_499f159168a4412d247a0333fe44b62b
#
_entry.id   499f159168a4412d247a0333fe44b62b
#
_cell.length_a   1.000
_cell.length_b   1.000
_cell.length_c   1.000
_cell.angle_alpha   90.00
_cell.angle_beta   90.00
_cell.angle_gamma   90.00
#
_symmetry.space_group_name_H-M   'P 1'
#
loop_
_entity.id
_entity.type
_entity.pdbx_description
1 polymer ?
#
loop_
_entity_poly.entity_id
_entity_poly.type
_entity_poly.pdbx_seq_one_letter_code
_entity_poly.pdbx_strand_id
1 'polypeptide(L)'
;LGKTHLMQAIGHQYIKTHPGARVRCISAQQYINEFTDAVRGLNNNHPEKMQTFENRYQNLDLLLIDDIQSFASREGTQTNFFLAFERMVPHGKQIVLTSDTYPRNLKAFQERLLSRLTQGLVVSVEPPELDMRIQILLQKADRSGLEMPEEVAVIIAKRLKSNVRELEGAVQQILAYTNFHNLPVSVETAKVALRDVFNVSAVPVTVENIQQVVSEYYNLKVSDMYSKSRKGPVVYARQIAMYLAKELTQ
;
A
#
# COMPACT_ATOMS: atom_id res chain seq x y z
N LEU A 1 3.73 3.69 0.09
CA LEU A 1 4.57 4.82 -0.33
C LEU A 1 5.55 5.32 0.75
N GLY A 2 5.86 4.53 1.79
CA GLY A 2 6.78 4.94 2.85
C GLY A 2 6.17 5.72 4.02
N LYS A 3 4.85 5.94 4.06
CA LYS A 3 4.16 6.65 5.17
C LYS A 3 4.49 6.07 6.54
N THR A 4 4.34 4.75 6.69
CA THR A 4 4.67 4.03 7.93
C THR A 4 6.15 4.21 8.33
N HIS A 5 7.08 4.13 7.36
CA HIS A 5 8.51 4.33 7.62
C HIS A 5 8.81 5.77 8.08
N LEU A 6 8.23 6.76 7.40
CA LEU A 6 8.39 8.15 7.79
C LEU A 6 7.83 8.42 9.19
N MET A 7 6.64 7.88 9.48
CA MET A 7 6.02 7.97 10.79
C MET A 7 6.91 7.35 11.90
N GLN A 8 7.47 6.17 11.65
CA GLN A 8 8.40 5.52 12.59
C GLN A 8 9.70 6.32 12.75
N ALA A 9 10.24 6.89 11.66
CA ALA A 9 11.42 7.74 11.71
C ALA A 9 11.17 9.00 12.56
N ILE A 10 9.99 9.62 12.45
CA ILE A 10 9.56 10.75 13.29
C ILE A 10 9.56 10.32 14.76
N GLY A 11 8.96 9.17 15.08
CA GLY A 11 8.92 8.64 16.44
C GLY A 11 10.31 8.41 17.04
N HIS A 12 11.21 7.78 16.29
CA HIS A 12 12.60 7.57 16.70
C HIS A 12 13.34 8.89 16.89
N GLN A 13 13.19 9.85 15.98
CA GLN A 13 13.83 11.16 16.09
C GLN A 13 13.31 11.93 17.31
N TYR A 14 12.01 11.85 17.56
CA TYR A 14 11.39 12.51 18.71
C TYR A 14 11.95 11.97 20.03
N ILE A 15 12.09 10.65 20.18
CA ILE A 15 12.69 10.03 21.37
C ILE A 15 14.15 10.48 21.56
N LYS A 16 14.94 10.60 20.48
CA LYS A 16 16.32 11.06 20.53
C LYS A 16 16.44 12.51 21.00
N THR A 17 15.53 13.37 20.55
CA THR A 17 15.54 14.81 20.87
C THR A 17 14.86 15.15 22.19
N HIS A 18 13.99 14.26 22.71
CA HIS A 18 13.24 14.42 23.94
C HIS A 18 13.43 13.16 24.84
N PRO A 19 14.55 13.02 25.53
CA PRO A 19 14.80 11.91 26.42
C PRO A 19 13.75 11.80 27.51
N GLY A 20 13.18 10.62 27.70
CA GLY A 20 12.09 10.38 28.64
C GLY A 20 10.67 10.66 28.11
N ALA A 21 10.53 11.12 26.87
CA ALA A 21 9.23 11.32 26.25
C ALA A 21 8.46 9.98 26.08
N ARG A 22 7.18 10.03 26.37
CA ARG A 22 6.27 8.90 26.18
C ARG A 22 5.69 8.92 24.77
N VAL A 23 6.23 8.04 23.93
CA VAL A 23 5.85 7.92 22.51
C VAL A 23 5.12 6.61 22.28
N ARG A 24 4.01 6.65 21.55
CA ARG A 24 3.26 5.47 21.14
C ARG A 24 3.03 5.49 19.63
N CYS A 25 3.43 4.41 18.97
CA CYS A 25 3.24 4.20 17.55
C CYS A 25 2.40 2.94 17.35
N ILE A 26 1.23 3.07 16.72
CA ILE A 26 0.25 1.98 16.52
C ILE A 26 -0.45 2.11 15.18
N SER A 27 -1.09 1.03 14.73
CA SER A 27 -2.05 1.11 13.62
C SER A 27 -3.43 1.56 14.13
N ALA A 28 -4.21 2.19 13.25
CA ALA A 28 -5.60 2.53 13.56
C ALA A 28 -6.42 1.29 13.94
N GLN A 29 -6.14 0.13 13.33
CA GLN A 29 -6.81 -1.13 13.71
C GLN A 29 -6.48 -1.55 15.14
N GLN A 30 -5.23 -1.37 15.57
CA GLN A 30 -4.86 -1.66 16.96
C GLN A 30 -5.58 -0.73 17.94
N TYR A 31 -5.67 0.58 17.62
CA TYR A 31 -6.44 1.53 18.43
C TYR A 31 -7.91 1.10 18.55
N ILE A 32 -8.54 0.71 17.43
CA ILE A 32 -9.92 0.21 17.39
C ILE A 32 -10.08 -1.01 18.31
N ASN A 33 -9.19 -1.98 18.21
CA ASN A 33 -9.25 -3.20 18.99
C ASN A 33 -9.13 -2.90 20.50
N GLU A 34 -8.13 -2.10 20.90
CA GLU A 34 -7.92 -1.69 22.30
C GLU A 34 -9.13 -0.93 22.86
N PHE A 35 -9.72 -0.01 22.06
CA PHE A 35 -10.93 0.72 22.45
C PHE A 35 -12.14 -0.20 22.56
N THR A 36 -12.35 -1.10 21.61
CA THR A 36 -13.45 -2.07 21.62
C THR A 36 -13.38 -2.99 22.83
N ASP A 37 -12.18 -3.45 23.18
CA ASP A 37 -11.97 -4.29 24.37
C ASP A 37 -12.23 -3.52 25.66
N ALA A 38 -11.88 -2.23 25.70
CA ALA A 38 -12.19 -1.36 26.83
C ALA A 38 -13.71 -1.16 27.00
N VAL A 39 -14.43 -0.91 25.89
CA VAL A 39 -15.91 -0.78 25.91
C VAL A 39 -16.59 -2.09 26.32
N ARG A 40 -16.12 -3.23 25.79
CA ARG A 40 -16.62 -4.54 26.22
C ARG A 40 -16.38 -4.79 27.71
N GLY A 41 -15.25 -4.32 28.23
CA GLY A 41 -14.97 -4.36 29.66
C GLY A 41 -16.03 -3.60 30.48
N LEU A 42 -16.37 -2.37 30.07
CA LEU A 42 -17.44 -1.60 30.74
C LEU A 42 -18.77 -2.36 30.79
N ASN A 43 -19.18 -2.97 29.66
CA ASN A 43 -20.43 -3.72 29.57
C ASN A 43 -20.44 -5.00 30.43
N ASN A 44 -19.25 -5.52 30.76
CA ASN A 44 -19.08 -6.74 31.57
C ASN A 44 -18.65 -6.44 33.02
N ASN A 45 -18.94 -5.25 33.54
CA ASN A 45 -18.56 -4.80 34.89
C ASN A 45 -17.04 -4.77 35.19
N HIS A 46 -16.23 -4.47 34.16
CA HIS A 46 -14.78 -4.27 34.27
C HIS A 46 -14.39 -2.83 33.90
N PRO A 47 -14.79 -1.80 34.66
CA PRO A 47 -14.51 -0.39 34.34
C PRO A 47 -13.01 -0.07 34.30
N GLU A 48 -12.18 -0.85 34.97
CA GLU A 48 -10.73 -0.72 34.99
C GLU A 48 -10.10 -0.85 33.61
N LYS A 49 -10.73 -1.55 32.68
CA LYS A 49 -10.23 -1.66 31.29
C LYS A 49 -10.32 -0.35 30.53
N MET A 50 -11.42 0.40 30.72
CA MET A 50 -11.56 1.73 30.11
C MET A 50 -10.57 2.70 30.75
N GLN A 51 -10.44 2.68 32.05
CA GLN A 51 -9.47 3.51 32.76
C GLN A 51 -8.03 3.21 32.32
N THR A 52 -7.69 1.95 32.13
CA THR A 52 -6.38 1.53 31.63
C THR A 52 -6.15 2.02 30.20
N PHE A 53 -7.17 1.91 29.34
CA PHE A 53 -7.11 2.44 27.98
C PHE A 53 -6.89 3.95 27.98
N GLU A 54 -7.69 4.71 28.71
CA GLU A 54 -7.56 6.17 28.80
C GLU A 54 -6.19 6.59 29.32
N ASN A 55 -5.72 6.01 30.43
CA ASN A 55 -4.42 6.31 31.00
C ASN A 55 -3.26 6.06 30.01
N ARG A 56 -3.40 5.06 29.14
CA ARG A 56 -2.40 4.70 28.12
C ARG A 56 -2.23 5.79 27.07
N TYR A 57 -3.29 6.54 26.74
CA TYR A 57 -3.28 7.57 25.69
C TYR A 57 -3.19 9.00 26.24
N GLN A 58 -3.71 9.27 27.44
CA GLN A 58 -3.73 10.62 28.02
C GLN A 58 -2.36 11.16 28.40
N ASN A 59 -1.42 10.27 28.68
CA ASN A 59 -0.09 10.65 29.19
C ASN A 59 1.01 10.64 28.14
N LEU A 60 0.65 10.60 26.87
CA LEU A 60 1.63 10.59 25.77
C LEU A 60 2.14 12.01 25.45
N ASP A 61 3.39 12.10 25.04
CA ASP A 61 4.00 13.29 24.48
C ASP A 61 3.89 13.30 22.95
N LEU A 62 3.91 12.08 22.35
CA LEU A 62 3.70 11.89 20.93
C LEU A 62 2.87 10.63 20.68
N LEU A 63 1.78 10.76 19.94
CA LEU A 63 0.94 9.67 19.42
C LEU A 63 1.07 9.58 17.90
N LEU A 64 1.46 8.41 17.41
CA LEU A 64 1.56 8.13 15.98
C LEU A 64 0.56 7.01 15.64
N ILE A 65 -0.36 7.30 14.69
CA ILE A 65 -1.37 6.33 14.24
C ILE A 65 -1.27 6.15 12.73
N ASP A 66 -1.03 4.90 12.32
CA ASP A 66 -0.96 4.52 10.91
C ASP A 66 -2.33 4.12 10.37
N ASP A 67 -2.61 4.54 9.12
CA ASP A 67 -3.80 4.19 8.35
C ASP A 67 -5.13 4.60 9.02
N ILE A 68 -5.24 5.91 9.36
CA ILE A 68 -6.42 6.48 10.06
C ILE A 68 -7.74 6.25 9.31
N GLN A 69 -7.74 6.02 7.97
CA GLN A 69 -8.94 5.70 7.20
C GLN A 69 -9.68 4.47 7.72
N SER A 70 -9.03 3.60 8.49
CA SER A 70 -9.66 2.45 9.15
C SER A 70 -10.70 2.84 10.23
N PHE A 71 -10.74 4.13 10.65
CA PHE A 71 -11.78 4.66 11.54
C PHE A 71 -13.11 4.92 10.82
N ALA A 72 -13.16 4.80 9.50
CA ALA A 72 -14.38 4.99 8.73
C ALA A 72 -15.54 4.14 9.29
N SER A 73 -16.73 4.75 9.39
CA SER A 73 -17.95 4.13 9.93
C SER A 73 -17.86 3.64 11.38
N ARG A 74 -16.84 4.04 12.15
CA ARG A 74 -16.66 3.64 13.57
C ARG A 74 -16.84 4.84 14.49
N GLU A 75 -18.08 5.32 14.61
CA GLU A 75 -18.42 6.54 15.32
C GLU A 75 -17.89 6.61 16.76
N GLY A 76 -18.02 5.52 17.53
CA GLY A 76 -17.50 5.45 18.89
C GLY A 76 -16.00 5.63 18.98
N THR A 77 -15.25 4.99 18.07
CA THR A 77 -13.79 5.14 17.97
C THR A 77 -13.40 6.56 17.58
N GLN A 78 -14.08 7.14 16.58
CA GLN A 78 -13.83 8.53 16.16
C GLN A 78 -14.11 9.53 17.28
N THR A 79 -15.19 9.33 18.03
CA THR A 79 -15.53 10.18 19.18
C THR A 79 -14.48 10.06 20.28
N ASN A 80 -14.04 8.86 20.61
CA ASN A 80 -12.99 8.66 21.61
C ASN A 80 -11.65 9.26 21.17
N PHE A 81 -11.27 9.05 19.92
CA PHE A 81 -10.06 9.63 19.37
C PHE A 81 -10.12 11.16 19.33
N PHE A 82 -11.27 11.75 18.99
CA PHE A 82 -11.47 13.19 19.04
C PHE A 82 -11.26 13.74 20.47
N LEU A 83 -11.75 13.06 21.49
CA LEU A 83 -11.50 13.46 22.89
C LEU A 83 -10.02 13.40 23.27
N ALA A 84 -9.31 12.37 22.80
CA ALA A 84 -7.86 12.27 23.00
C ALA A 84 -7.12 13.43 22.29
N PHE A 85 -7.53 13.76 21.06
CA PHE A 85 -7.01 14.88 20.30
C PHE A 85 -7.19 16.21 21.03
N GLU A 86 -8.41 16.50 21.50
CA GLU A 86 -8.74 17.73 22.26
C GLU A 86 -8.00 17.84 23.60
N ARG A 87 -7.58 16.73 24.17
CA ARG A 87 -6.74 16.72 25.38
C ARG A 87 -5.26 16.93 25.06
N MET A 88 -4.75 16.35 24.00
CA MET A 88 -3.31 16.34 23.67
C MET A 88 -2.85 17.67 23.06
N VAL A 89 -3.51 18.14 22.04
CA VAL A 89 -3.04 19.26 21.21
C VAL A 89 -2.96 20.57 22.00
N PRO A 90 -3.97 20.98 22.80
CA PRO A 90 -3.88 22.21 23.60
C PRO A 90 -2.77 22.21 24.65
N HIS A 91 -2.29 21.02 25.04
CA HIS A 91 -1.19 20.85 26.00
C HIS A 91 0.18 20.68 25.33
N GLY A 92 0.30 21.06 24.05
CA GLY A 92 1.55 21.00 23.30
C GLY A 92 2.04 19.59 22.96
N LYS A 93 1.18 18.56 23.13
CA LYS A 93 1.50 17.20 22.73
C LYS A 93 1.32 17.03 21.23
N GLN A 94 2.05 16.11 20.64
CA GLN A 94 2.08 15.91 19.20
C GLN A 94 1.26 14.69 18.79
N ILE A 95 0.55 14.81 17.66
CA ILE A 95 -0.14 13.69 17.00
C ILE A 95 0.30 13.66 15.55
N VAL A 96 0.74 12.48 15.10
CA VAL A 96 1.13 12.21 13.71
C VAL A 96 0.24 11.10 13.19
N LEU A 97 -0.41 11.36 12.06
CA LEU A 97 -1.35 10.43 11.44
C LEU A 97 -0.91 10.14 10.02
N THR A 98 -1.12 8.92 9.58
CA THR A 98 -1.01 8.61 8.14
C THR A 98 -2.37 8.23 7.57
N SER A 99 -2.56 8.50 6.29
CA SER A 99 -3.75 8.11 5.54
C SER A 99 -3.38 7.82 4.08
N ASP A 100 -4.13 6.97 3.40
CA ASP A 100 -4.06 6.78 1.94
C ASP A 100 -4.84 7.85 1.17
N THR A 101 -5.62 8.66 1.88
CA THR A 101 -6.55 9.64 1.33
C THR A 101 -6.36 10.97 2.06
N TYR A 102 -6.50 12.08 1.33
CA TYR A 102 -6.51 13.42 1.94
C TYR A 102 -7.63 13.54 2.98
N PRO A 103 -7.42 14.28 4.11
CA PRO A 103 -8.42 14.44 5.15
C PRO A 103 -9.79 14.87 4.64
N ARG A 104 -9.85 15.77 3.65
CA ARG A 104 -11.11 16.25 3.04
C ARG A 104 -11.88 15.15 2.29
N ASN A 105 -11.20 14.09 1.85
CA ASN A 105 -11.78 13.01 1.07
C ASN A 105 -12.09 11.76 1.91
N LEU A 106 -11.81 11.79 3.22
CA LEU A 106 -12.14 10.71 4.14
C LEU A 106 -13.66 10.58 4.23
N LYS A 107 -14.19 9.44 3.81
CA LYS A 107 -15.63 9.15 3.85
C LYS A 107 -16.02 8.52 5.19
N ALA A 108 -17.27 8.76 5.61
CA ALA A 108 -17.82 8.21 6.85
C ALA A 108 -17.03 8.61 8.12
N PHE A 109 -16.52 9.83 8.13
CA PHE A 109 -15.92 10.49 9.29
C PHE A 109 -16.82 11.59 9.82
N GLN A 110 -16.80 11.81 11.13
CA GLN A 110 -17.50 12.92 11.77
C GLN A 110 -16.86 14.25 11.37
N GLU A 111 -17.69 15.24 11.02
CA GLU A 111 -17.22 16.58 10.55
C GLU A 111 -16.28 17.25 11.55
N ARG A 112 -16.57 17.15 12.84
CA ARG A 112 -15.73 17.71 13.89
C ARG A 112 -14.29 17.15 13.88
N LEU A 113 -14.14 15.83 13.63
CA LEU A 113 -12.83 15.22 13.52
C LEU A 113 -12.14 15.65 12.23
N LEU A 114 -12.84 15.64 11.09
CA LEU A 114 -12.31 16.13 9.82
C LEU A 114 -11.81 17.56 9.90
N SER A 115 -12.56 18.45 10.57
CA SER A 115 -12.14 19.83 10.80
C SER A 115 -10.79 19.92 11.51
N ARG A 116 -10.58 19.11 12.55
CA ARG A 116 -9.29 19.06 13.28
C ARG A 116 -8.16 18.50 12.43
N LEU A 117 -8.43 17.44 11.68
CA LEU A 117 -7.43 16.82 10.79
C LEU A 117 -6.98 17.76 9.67
N THR A 118 -7.89 18.62 9.17
CA THR A 118 -7.58 19.58 8.11
C THR A 118 -6.88 20.85 8.63
N GLN A 119 -6.98 21.17 9.92
CA GLN A 119 -6.26 22.29 10.54
C GLN A 119 -4.77 22.01 10.75
N GLY A 120 -4.39 20.74 10.82
CA GLY A 120 -3.00 20.30 10.97
C GLY A 120 -2.18 20.49 9.70
N LEU A 121 -0.86 20.24 9.81
CA LEU A 121 0.02 20.18 8.64
C LEU A 121 -0.26 18.89 7.86
N VAL A 122 -0.74 19.04 6.63
CA VAL A 122 -0.96 17.90 5.72
C VAL A 122 0.14 17.89 4.67
N VAL A 123 0.87 16.77 4.60
CA VAL A 123 1.97 16.57 3.65
C VAL A 123 1.67 15.34 2.78
N SER A 124 1.79 15.52 1.46
CA SER A 124 1.72 14.39 0.51
C SER A 124 3.07 13.69 0.44
N VAL A 125 3.04 12.36 0.50
CA VAL A 125 4.22 11.51 0.28
C VAL A 125 4.12 10.93 -1.12
N GLU A 126 4.92 11.49 -2.03
CA GLU A 126 4.94 11.06 -3.42
C GLU A 126 5.69 9.72 -3.60
N PRO A 127 5.40 8.98 -4.67
CA PRO A 127 6.18 7.80 -5.03
C PRO A 127 7.66 8.16 -5.20
N PRO A 128 8.60 7.28 -4.81
CA PRO A 128 10.02 7.56 -4.94
C PRO A 128 10.43 7.67 -6.42
N GLU A 129 11.33 8.60 -6.71
CA GLU A 129 11.98 8.73 -8.02
C GLU A 129 12.87 7.52 -8.34
N LEU A 130 13.35 7.42 -9.59
CA LEU A 130 14.11 6.27 -10.06
C LEU A 130 15.34 5.99 -9.18
N ASP A 131 16.14 7.00 -8.91
CA ASP A 131 17.38 6.86 -8.13
C ASP A 131 17.08 6.43 -6.68
N MET A 132 16.03 6.98 -6.10
CA MET A 132 15.59 6.56 -4.76
C MET A 132 15.08 5.11 -4.76
N ARG A 133 14.39 4.66 -5.81
CA ARG A 133 13.96 3.25 -5.92
C ARG A 133 15.15 2.30 -6.02
N ILE A 134 16.19 2.68 -6.77
CA ILE A 134 17.44 1.91 -6.87
C ILE A 134 18.09 1.79 -5.48
N GLN A 135 18.24 2.89 -4.78
CA GLN A 135 18.80 2.89 -3.42
C GLN A 135 17.98 2.04 -2.44
N ILE A 136 16.65 2.11 -2.53
CA ILE A 136 15.74 1.28 -1.71
C ILE A 136 15.98 -0.21 -2.01
N LEU A 137 16.08 -0.61 -3.28
CA LEU A 137 16.33 -1.99 -3.68
C LEU A 137 17.67 -2.50 -3.14
N LEU A 138 18.76 -1.74 -3.35
CA LEU A 138 20.09 -2.10 -2.87
C LEU A 138 20.12 -2.24 -1.34
N GLN A 139 19.54 -1.27 -0.62
CA GLN A 139 19.50 -1.31 0.86
C GLN A 139 18.65 -2.48 1.37
N LYS A 140 17.53 -2.82 0.70
CA LYS A 140 16.70 -3.95 1.10
C LYS A 140 17.36 -5.29 0.77
N ALA A 141 18.07 -5.39 -0.34
CA ALA A 141 18.89 -6.55 -0.70
C ALA A 141 19.98 -6.80 0.34
N ASP A 142 20.75 -5.76 0.66
CA ASP A 142 21.83 -5.82 1.67
C ASP A 142 21.29 -6.31 3.03
N ARG A 143 20.19 -5.72 3.53
CA ARG A 143 19.54 -6.15 4.78
C ARG A 143 19.04 -7.59 4.77
N SER A 144 18.75 -8.13 3.58
CA SER A 144 18.32 -9.53 3.40
C SER A 144 19.48 -10.48 3.12
N GLY A 145 20.74 -9.99 3.13
CA GLY A 145 21.92 -10.76 2.81
C GLY A 145 22.03 -11.13 1.32
N LEU A 146 21.37 -10.39 0.45
CA LEU A 146 21.38 -10.60 -0.99
C LEU A 146 22.38 -9.64 -1.66
N GLU A 147 23.45 -10.15 -2.23
CA GLU A 147 24.38 -9.36 -3.04
C GLU A 147 23.71 -9.04 -4.40
N MET A 148 23.12 -7.86 -4.49
CA MET A 148 22.40 -7.42 -5.69
C MET A 148 23.28 -6.47 -6.52
N PRO A 149 23.65 -6.84 -7.77
CA PRO A 149 24.31 -5.92 -8.68
C PRO A 149 23.45 -4.70 -8.99
N GLU A 150 24.07 -3.53 -9.11
CA GLU A 150 23.36 -2.27 -9.39
C GLU A 150 22.53 -2.33 -10.68
N GLU A 151 23.05 -3.00 -11.72
CA GLU A 151 22.33 -3.19 -12.99
C GLU A 151 21.00 -3.93 -12.82
N VAL A 152 20.94 -4.90 -11.88
CA VAL A 152 19.70 -5.62 -11.53
C VAL A 152 18.73 -4.68 -10.84
N ALA A 153 19.21 -3.88 -9.88
CA ALA A 153 18.39 -2.88 -9.18
C ALA A 153 17.82 -1.85 -10.17
N VAL A 154 18.62 -1.37 -11.14
CA VAL A 154 18.18 -0.41 -12.17
C VAL A 154 17.04 -0.98 -13.02
N ILE A 155 17.17 -2.23 -13.48
CA ILE A 155 16.14 -2.88 -14.32
C ILE A 155 14.83 -3.04 -13.56
N ILE A 156 14.90 -3.48 -12.30
CA ILE A 156 13.72 -3.64 -11.43
C ILE A 156 13.07 -2.28 -11.16
N ALA A 157 13.87 -1.27 -10.78
CA ALA A 157 13.39 0.09 -10.46
C ALA A 157 12.69 0.77 -11.65
N LYS A 158 13.13 0.49 -12.89
CA LYS A 158 12.47 0.98 -14.10
C LYS A 158 11.09 0.37 -14.32
N ARG A 159 10.87 -0.87 -13.89
CA ARG A 159 9.60 -1.60 -14.05
C ARG A 159 8.63 -1.31 -12.91
N LEU A 160 9.10 -1.40 -11.67
CA LEU A 160 8.27 -1.19 -10.48
C LEU A 160 8.28 0.29 -10.10
N LYS A 161 7.24 1.02 -10.49
CA LYS A 161 7.14 2.48 -10.29
C LYS A 161 6.20 2.89 -9.16
N SER A 162 5.28 2.01 -8.76
CA SER A 162 4.11 2.41 -8.00
C SER A 162 4.29 2.30 -6.48
N ASN A 163 5.03 1.30 -5.97
CA ASN A 163 4.96 0.94 -4.57
C ASN A 163 6.28 0.37 -4.02
N VAL A 164 6.74 0.92 -2.89
CA VAL A 164 7.92 0.40 -2.18
C VAL A 164 7.73 -1.06 -1.73
N ARG A 165 6.50 -1.48 -1.40
CA ARG A 165 6.20 -2.88 -1.04
C ARG A 165 6.45 -3.83 -2.21
N GLU A 166 6.21 -3.39 -3.45
CA GLU A 166 6.54 -4.18 -4.65
C GLU A 166 8.04 -4.35 -4.82
N LEU A 167 8.83 -3.30 -4.50
CA LEU A 167 10.29 -3.38 -4.50
C LEU A 167 10.79 -4.39 -3.45
N GLU A 168 10.23 -4.36 -2.23
CA GLU A 168 10.53 -5.34 -1.19
C GLU A 168 10.14 -6.77 -1.61
N GLY A 169 8.95 -6.93 -2.17
CA GLY A 169 8.48 -8.21 -2.70
C GLY A 169 9.41 -8.76 -3.79
N ALA A 170 9.88 -7.90 -4.70
CA ALA A 170 10.84 -8.30 -5.74
C ALA A 170 12.17 -8.79 -5.16
N VAL A 171 12.72 -8.10 -4.15
CA VAL A 171 13.94 -8.57 -3.46
C VAL A 171 13.73 -9.94 -2.84
N GLN A 172 12.60 -10.18 -2.15
CA GLN A 172 12.30 -11.47 -1.53
C GLN A 172 12.11 -12.59 -2.56
N GLN A 173 11.46 -12.30 -3.70
CA GLN A 173 11.29 -13.28 -4.77
C GLN A 173 12.63 -13.68 -5.39
N ILE A 174 13.53 -12.70 -5.64
CA ILE A 174 14.87 -12.99 -6.15
C ILE A 174 15.67 -13.81 -5.13
N LEU A 175 15.66 -13.42 -3.85
CA LEU A 175 16.33 -14.15 -2.79
C LEU A 175 15.85 -15.59 -2.70
N ALA A 176 14.53 -15.81 -2.70
CA ALA A 176 13.96 -17.15 -2.67
C ALA A 176 14.35 -17.99 -3.89
N TYR A 177 14.29 -17.38 -5.09
CA TYR A 177 14.62 -18.05 -6.34
C TYR A 177 16.11 -18.44 -6.42
N THR A 178 17.01 -17.50 -6.10
CA THR A 178 18.46 -17.74 -6.17
C THR A 178 18.92 -18.74 -5.11
N ASN A 179 18.37 -18.69 -3.90
CA ASN A 179 18.66 -19.68 -2.86
C ASN A 179 18.15 -21.09 -3.24
N PHE A 180 16.93 -21.19 -3.78
CA PHE A 180 16.36 -22.49 -4.15
C PHE A 180 17.15 -23.16 -5.29
N HIS A 181 17.58 -22.37 -6.27
CA HIS A 181 18.30 -22.89 -7.44
C HIS A 181 19.84 -22.85 -7.28
N ASN A 182 20.35 -22.33 -6.17
CA ASN A 182 21.78 -22.10 -5.91
C ASN A 182 22.46 -21.33 -7.05
N LEU A 183 21.80 -20.23 -7.50
CA LEU A 183 22.25 -19.39 -8.60
C LEU A 183 22.71 -18.01 -8.09
N PRO A 184 23.69 -17.37 -8.74
CA PRO A 184 24.05 -15.99 -8.42
C PRO A 184 22.94 -15.03 -8.90
N VAL A 185 22.91 -13.85 -8.28
CA VAL A 185 22.02 -12.76 -8.72
C VAL A 185 22.58 -12.15 -10.01
N SER A 186 21.84 -12.27 -11.09
CA SER A 186 22.14 -11.67 -12.39
C SER A 186 20.86 -11.08 -13.01
N VAL A 187 21.01 -10.35 -14.10
CA VAL A 187 19.86 -9.82 -14.85
C VAL A 187 18.95 -10.95 -15.34
N GLU A 188 19.53 -12.07 -15.78
CA GLU A 188 18.81 -13.24 -16.27
C GLU A 188 18.04 -13.92 -15.16
N THR A 189 18.69 -14.21 -14.02
CA THR A 189 18.04 -14.84 -12.87
C THR A 189 16.94 -13.95 -12.28
N ALA A 190 17.16 -12.62 -12.24
CA ALA A 190 16.15 -11.67 -11.78
C ALA A 190 14.92 -11.61 -12.72
N LYS A 191 15.12 -11.65 -14.05
CA LYS A 191 14.01 -11.70 -15.02
C LYS A 191 13.19 -12.99 -14.87
N VAL A 192 13.83 -14.13 -14.63
CA VAL A 192 13.12 -15.39 -14.43
C VAL A 192 12.37 -15.37 -13.09
N ALA A 193 13.04 -14.95 -12.01
CA ALA A 193 12.43 -14.85 -10.69
C ALA A 193 11.20 -13.91 -10.68
N LEU A 194 11.27 -12.83 -11.43
CA LEU A 194 10.24 -11.79 -11.53
C LEU A 194 9.49 -11.83 -12.87
N ARG A 195 9.33 -13.03 -13.47
CA ARG A 195 8.69 -13.17 -14.80
C ARG A 195 7.35 -12.46 -14.90
N ASP A 196 6.54 -12.48 -13.82
CA ASP A 196 5.23 -11.85 -13.80
C ASP A 196 5.34 -10.31 -13.83
N VAL A 197 6.40 -9.74 -13.26
CA VAL A 197 6.72 -8.31 -13.30
C VAL A 197 7.27 -7.91 -14.68
N PHE A 198 8.10 -8.76 -15.29
CA PHE A 198 8.72 -8.48 -16.59
C PHE A 198 7.84 -8.85 -17.77
N ASN A 199 7.00 -9.90 -17.67
CA ASN A 199 6.02 -10.30 -18.69
C ASN A 199 4.75 -9.45 -18.67
N VAL A 200 4.50 -8.69 -17.62
CA VAL A 200 3.53 -7.59 -17.61
C VAL A 200 4.11 -6.35 -18.33
N SER A 201 4.62 -6.54 -19.55
CA SER A 201 4.15 -5.68 -20.62
C SER A 201 2.69 -6.07 -20.78
N ALA A 202 1.80 -5.44 -20.01
CA ALA A 202 0.40 -5.44 -20.36
C ALA A 202 0.37 -4.87 -21.77
N VAL A 203 0.29 -5.74 -22.76
CA VAL A 203 -0.29 -5.36 -24.05
C VAL A 203 -1.60 -4.73 -23.62
N PRO A 204 -1.80 -3.41 -23.80
CA PRO A 204 -3.01 -2.78 -23.29
C PRO A 204 -4.15 -3.60 -23.85
N VAL A 205 -5.12 -3.97 -23.00
CA VAL A 205 -6.27 -4.75 -23.43
C VAL A 205 -7.13 -3.81 -24.29
N THR A 206 -6.72 -3.71 -25.58
CA THR A 206 -7.44 -2.96 -26.59
C THR A 206 -8.22 -3.93 -27.48
N VAL A 207 -9.24 -3.43 -28.15
CA VAL A 207 -10.04 -4.23 -29.10
C VAL A 207 -9.13 -4.84 -30.18
N GLU A 208 -8.14 -4.08 -30.65
CA GLU A 208 -7.17 -4.52 -31.66
C GLU A 208 -6.33 -5.70 -31.17
N ASN A 209 -5.82 -5.61 -29.94
CA ASN A 209 -5.03 -6.69 -29.35
C ASN A 209 -5.85 -7.96 -29.08
N ILE A 210 -7.10 -7.80 -28.64
CA ILE A 210 -8.03 -8.94 -28.47
C ILE A 210 -8.24 -9.62 -29.83
N GLN A 211 -8.48 -8.84 -30.88
CA GLN A 211 -8.68 -9.38 -32.22
C GLN A 211 -7.43 -10.10 -32.76
N GLN A 212 -6.24 -9.54 -32.53
CA GLN A 212 -4.98 -10.17 -32.89
C GLN A 212 -4.80 -11.52 -32.17
N VAL A 213 -4.90 -11.55 -30.86
CA VAL A 213 -4.73 -12.77 -30.05
C VAL A 213 -5.76 -13.85 -30.44
N VAL A 214 -7.04 -13.48 -30.61
CA VAL A 214 -8.09 -14.41 -31.02
C VAL A 214 -7.82 -14.92 -32.44
N SER A 215 -7.38 -14.08 -33.39
CA SER A 215 -7.08 -14.52 -34.75
C SER A 215 -5.90 -15.50 -34.77
N GLU A 216 -4.83 -15.24 -34.00
CA GLU A 216 -3.70 -16.15 -33.86
C GLU A 216 -4.11 -17.50 -33.24
N TYR A 217 -4.93 -17.48 -32.18
CA TYR A 217 -5.42 -18.71 -31.54
C TYR A 217 -6.22 -19.62 -32.49
N TYR A 218 -7.05 -19.02 -33.38
CA TYR A 218 -7.83 -19.75 -34.35
C TYR A 218 -7.12 -19.95 -35.72
N ASN A 219 -5.82 -19.63 -35.82
CA ASN A 219 -5.04 -19.67 -37.07
C ASN A 219 -5.71 -18.91 -38.22
N LEU A 220 -6.29 -17.77 -37.95
CA LEU A 220 -6.91 -16.86 -38.90
C LEU A 220 -6.02 -15.64 -39.14
N LYS A 221 -6.18 -14.99 -40.30
CA LYS A 221 -5.55 -13.68 -40.52
C LYS A 221 -6.35 -12.59 -39.77
N VAL A 222 -5.67 -11.61 -39.22
CA VAL A 222 -6.34 -10.46 -38.56
C VAL A 222 -7.33 -9.77 -39.55
N SER A 223 -7.01 -9.74 -40.84
CA SER A 223 -7.90 -9.25 -41.90
C SER A 223 -9.23 -10.01 -41.98
N ASP A 224 -9.27 -11.28 -41.59
CA ASP A 224 -10.51 -12.06 -41.59
C ASP A 224 -11.49 -11.58 -40.50
N MET A 225 -10.97 -10.99 -39.43
CA MET A 225 -11.80 -10.40 -38.37
C MET A 225 -12.64 -9.22 -38.86
N TYR A 226 -12.14 -8.47 -39.84
CA TYR A 226 -12.84 -7.33 -40.46
C TYR A 226 -13.55 -7.69 -41.75
N SER A 227 -13.38 -8.92 -42.26
CA SER A 227 -13.96 -9.34 -43.53
C SER A 227 -15.47 -9.59 -43.41
N LYS A 228 -16.21 -9.58 -44.56
CA LYS A 228 -17.61 -9.99 -44.62
C LYS A 228 -17.80 -11.50 -44.68
N SER A 229 -16.74 -12.30 -44.45
CA SER A 229 -16.81 -13.76 -44.51
C SER A 229 -17.79 -14.31 -43.47
N ARG A 230 -18.65 -15.23 -43.88
CA ARG A 230 -19.59 -15.97 -43.03
C ARG A 230 -19.16 -17.41 -42.78
N LYS A 231 -17.90 -17.75 -43.03
CA LYS A 231 -17.35 -19.08 -42.72
C LYS A 231 -17.39 -19.33 -41.20
N GLY A 232 -17.89 -20.49 -40.79
CA GLY A 232 -18.09 -20.82 -39.37
C GLY A 232 -16.92 -20.47 -38.44
N PRO A 233 -15.68 -20.87 -38.72
CA PRO A 233 -14.53 -20.54 -37.87
C PRO A 233 -14.29 -19.04 -37.70
N VAL A 234 -14.49 -18.24 -38.77
CA VAL A 234 -14.32 -16.77 -38.76
C VAL A 234 -15.43 -16.11 -37.93
N VAL A 235 -16.67 -16.57 -38.10
CA VAL A 235 -17.82 -16.05 -37.34
C VAL A 235 -17.64 -16.32 -35.83
N TYR A 236 -17.21 -17.53 -35.49
CA TYR A 236 -17.00 -17.93 -34.11
C TYR A 236 -15.87 -17.11 -33.43
N ALA A 237 -14.74 -16.96 -34.11
CA ALA A 237 -13.65 -16.13 -33.63
C ALA A 237 -14.06 -14.67 -33.39
N ARG A 238 -14.86 -14.08 -34.29
CA ARG A 238 -15.40 -12.72 -34.10
C ARG A 238 -16.31 -12.64 -32.89
N GLN A 239 -17.19 -13.61 -32.66
CA GLN A 239 -18.07 -13.61 -31.50
C GLN A 239 -17.29 -13.65 -30.19
N ILE A 240 -16.24 -14.48 -30.12
CA ILE A 240 -15.35 -14.53 -28.97
C ILE A 240 -14.61 -13.19 -28.78
N ALA A 241 -14.04 -12.63 -29.85
CA ALA A 241 -13.36 -11.33 -29.76
C ALA A 241 -14.29 -10.21 -29.29
N MET A 242 -15.54 -10.17 -29.76
CA MET A 242 -16.55 -9.20 -29.31
C MET A 242 -16.92 -9.40 -27.84
N TYR A 243 -17.10 -10.65 -27.40
CA TYR A 243 -17.39 -10.96 -26.01
C TYR A 243 -16.23 -10.51 -25.09
N LEU A 244 -15.00 -10.89 -25.43
CA LEU A 244 -13.82 -10.49 -24.66
C LEU A 244 -13.62 -8.97 -24.65
N ALA A 245 -13.86 -8.29 -25.77
CA ALA A 245 -13.79 -6.84 -25.82
C ALA A 245 -14.80 -6.20 -24.87
N LYS A 246 -16.03 -6.70 -24.83
CA LYS A 246 -17.06 -6.21 -23.92
C LYS A 246 -16.69 -6.41 -22.44
N GLU A 247 -16.13 -7.58 -22.08
CA GLU A 247 -15.81 -7.92 -20.68
C GLU A 247 -14.52 -7.24 -20.18
N LEU A 248 -13.53 -6.99 -21.07
CA LEU A 248 -12.19 -6.59 -20.66
C LEU A 248 -11.85 -5.11 -20.96
N THR A 249 -12.66 -4.39 -21.75
CA THR A 249 -12.40 -2.99 -22.13
C THR A 249 -13.45 -2.00 -21.58
N GLN A 250 -14.37 -2.44 -20.73
CA GLN A 250 -15.33 -1.57 -20.03
C GLN A 250 -14.79 -1.04 -18.72
#